data_668d28caf98e24722e1bffd01e55490d
#
_entry.id   668d28caf98e24722e1bffd01e55490d
#
_cell.length_a   1.000
_cell.length_b   1.000
_cell.length_c   1.000
_cell.angle_alpha   90.00
_cell.angle_beta   90.00
_cell.angle_gamma   90.00
#
_symmetry.space_group_name_H-M   'P 1'
#
loop_
_entity.id
_entity.type
_entity.pdbx_description
1 polymer ?
#
loop_
_entity_poly.entity_id
_entity_poly.type
_entity_poly.pdbx_seq_one_letter_code
_entity_poly.pdbx_strand_id
1 'polypeptide(L)'
;AAPLLGDAPAGYYPCPGNRVPLKADNHAAAVARMLEQRGVHYYWSWLPAKVGYDIYDEGEAVFSRAPITAAENLLLSKTNDYSNWKTRRTLGVCAGDVWYYTVHMGWWKDEEEPFAAQWETLSQAAGAKQTVFLLGDFNSEADVRGEGYDLILRSGWQDTYRLAQQRDDGYTVVQAIDGWRDAPDAAAKKRIDQIWCSRAAAVKSSR
;
A
#
# COMPACT_ATOMS: atom_id res chain seq x y z
N ALA A 1 0.96 0.14 -25.83
CA ALA A 1 0.44 0.82 -24.64
C ALA A 1 -1.07 1.05 -24.81
N ALA A 2 -1.86 0.89 -23.76
CA ALA A 2 -3.29 1.19 -23.81
C ALA A 2 -3.53 2.70 -24.06
N PRO A 3 -4.65 3.07 -24.72
CA PRO A 3 -4.99 4.46 -24.92
C PRO A 3 -5.24 5.17 -23.58
N LEU A 4 -5.14 6.49 -23.58
CA LEU A 4 -5.50 7.29 -22.41
C LEU A 4 -6.98 7.16 -22.11
N LEU A 5 -7.31 7.13 -20.84
CA LEU A 5 -8.69 7.24 -20.38
C LEU A 5 -9.13 8.71 -20.59
N GLY A 6 -10.26 8.93 -21.23
CA GLY A 6 -10.83 10.27 -21.36
C GLY A 6 -11.21 10.83 -19.99
N ASP A 7 -12.44 10.59 -19.56
CA ASP A 7 -12.89 11.00 -18.24
C ASP A 7 -12.67 9.88 -17.22
N ALA A 8 -12.15 10.23 -16.05
CA ALA A 8 -12.04 9.31 -14.93
C ALA A 8 -13.45 8.94 -14.42
N PRO A 9 -13.68 7.68 -13.97
CA PRO A 9 -14.91 7.29 -13.30
C PRO A 9 -15.26 8.22 -12.12
N ALA A 10 -16.53 8.31 -11.79
CA ALA A 10 -17.01 9.15 -10.70
C ALA A 10 -16.27 8.88 -9.38
N GLY A 11 -16.12 9.90 -8.55
CA GLY A 11 -15.45 9.82 -7.28
C GLY A 11 -13.91 9.85 -7.34
N TYR A 12 -13.32 10.04 -8.50
CA TYR A 12 -11.86 10.15 -8.63
C TYR A 12 -11.33 11.42 -7.97
N TYR A 13 -10.36 11.25 -7.09
CA TYR A 13 -9.60 12.33 -6.47
C TYR A 13 -8.14 12.28 -6.98
N PRO A 14 -7.69 13.25 -7.78
CA PRO A 14 -6.34 13.25 -8.33
C PRO A 14 -5.28 13.32 -7.23
N CYS A 15 -4.29 12.43 -7.25
CA CYS A 15 -3.17 12.49 -6.34
C CYS A 15 -2.22 13.63 -6.77
N PRO A 16 -1.85 14.55 -5.87
CA PRO A 16 -0.92 15.64 -6.18
C PRO A 16 0.43 15.12 -6.69
N GLY A 17 0.98 15.80 -7.70
CA GLY A 17 2.28 15.45 -8.26
C GLY A 17 2.30 14.19 -9.12
N ASN A 18 1.19 13.50 -9.29
CA ASN A 18 1.08 12.43 -10.27
C ASN A 18 1.15 13.01 -11.69
N ARG A 19 2.13 12.53 -12.49
CA ARG A 19 2.34 12.95 -13.87
C ARG A 19 1.99 11.87 -14.90
N VAL A 20 1.69 10.66 -14.43
CA VAL A 20 1.31 9.54 -15.29
C VAL A 20 -0.19 9.59 -15.49
N PRO A 21 -0.69 9.71 -16.72
CA PRO A 21 -2.11 9.78 -16.97
C PRO A 21 -2.78 8.42 -16.76
N LEU A 22 -4.06 8.44 -16.42
CA LEU A 22 -4.87 7.23 -16.38
C LEU A 22 -5.01 6.65 -17.80
N LYS A 23 -4.72 5.38 -17.95
CA LYS A 23 -4.93 4.60 -19.17
C LYS A 23 -6.27 3.86 -19.10
N ALA A 24 -6.81 3.49 -20.27
CA ALA A 24 -8.11 2.83 -20.36
C ALA A 24 -8.15 1.45 -19.66
N ASP A 25 -7.02 0.80 -19.55
CA ASP A 25 -6.82 -0.49 -18.87
C ASP A 25 -6.37 -0.34 -17.41
N ASN A 26 -6.36 0.88 -16.86
CA ASN A 26 -6.02 1.09 -15.46
C ASN A 26 -6.96 0.28 -14.55
N HIS A 27 -6.37 -0.58 -13.70
CA HIS A 27 -7.11 -1.51 -12.87
C HIS A 27 -8.03 -0.80 -11.87
N ALA A 28 -7.55 0.27 -11.22
CA ALA A 28 -8.38 1.02 -10.27
C ALA A 28 -9.57 1.69 -10.96
N ALA A 29 -9.36 2.27 -12.14
CA ALA A 29 -10.45 2.84 -12.93
C ALA A 29 -11.46 1.77 -13.38
N ALA A 30 -11.01 0.57 -13.72
CA ALA A 30 -11.88 -0.56 -14.05
C ALA A 30 -12.72 -0.98 -12.83
N VAL A 31 -12.11 -1.10 -11.66
CA VAL A 31 -12.82 -1.42 -10.40
C VAL A 31 -13.86 -0.33 -10.08
N ALA A 32 -13.50 0.95 -10.18
CA ALA A 32 -14.43 2.06 -9.95
C ALA A 32 -15.66 1.96 -10.84
N ARG A 33 -15.47 1.75 -12.16
CA ARG A 33 -16.57 1.55 -13.11
C ARG A 33 -17.45 0.34 -12.76
N MET A 34 -16.84 -0.77 -12.40
CA MET A 34 -17.59 -1.98 -12.04
C MET A 34 -18.41 -1.80 -10.76
N LEU A 35 -17.92 -1.06 -9.79
CA LEU A 35 -18.67 -0.71 -8.58
C LEU A 35 -19.83 0.20 -8.90
N GLU A 36 -19.61 1.25 -9.70
CA GLU A 36 -20.64 2.18 -10.13
C GLU A 36 -21.79 1.48 -10.92
N GLN A 37 -21.43 0.57 -11.83
CA GLN A 37 -22.42 -0.27 -12.56
C GLN A 37 -23.27 -1.14 -11.63
N ARG A 38 -22.79 -1.45 -10.42
CA ARG A 38 -23.53 -2.17 -9.38
C ARG A 38 -24.28 -1.26 -8.41
N GLY A 39 -24.28 0.05 -8.66
CA GLY A 39 -24.92 1.04 -7.78
C GLY A 39 -24.15 1.29 -6.49
N VAL A 40 -22.87 0.91 -6.44
CA VAL A 40 -22.01 1.11 -5.28
C VAL A 40 -21.05 2.25 -5.55
N HIS A 41 -21.20 3.34 -4.84
CA HIS A 41 -20.38 4.54 -5.03
C HIS A 41 -19.19 4.55 -4.08
N TYR A 42 -17.98 4.79 -4.64
CA TYR A 42 -16.75 5.01 -3.90
C TYR A 42 -16.05 6.26 -4.40
N TYR A 43 -15.41 6.95 -3.48
CA TYR A 43 -14.35 7.91 -3.79
C TYR A 43 -13.05 7.13 -3.90
N TRP A 44 -12.20 7.51 -4.84
CA TRP A 44 -10.96 6.75 -5.06
C TRP A 44 -9.84 7.65 -5.56
N SER A 45 -8.62 7.24 -5.30
CA SER A 45 -7.41 7.87 -5.80
C SER A 45 -6.43 6.80 -6.26
N TRP A 46 -5.53 7.17 -7.16
CA TRP A 46 -4.51 6.28 -7.71
C TRP A 46 -3.19 7.01 -7.85
N LEU A 47 -2.09 6.32 -7.53
CA LEU A 47 -0.73 6.79 -7.66
C LEU A 47 0.13 5.71 -8.33
N PRO A 48 0.73 5.95 -9.50
CA PRO A 48 1.72 5.06 -10.08
C PRO A 48 3.06 5.19 -9.32
N ALA A 49 3.72 4.07 -9.12
CA ALA A 49 5.02 4.02 -8.48
C ALA A 49 6.15 3.80 -9.48
N LYS A 50 5.96 2.89 -10.42
CA LYS A 50 6.98 2.43 -11.36
C LYS A 50 6.38 1.73 -12.57
N VAL A 51 7.25 1.36 -13.52
CA VAL A 51 6.91 0.35 -14.54
C VAL A 51 7.10 -1.04 -13.93
N GLY A 52 6.01 -1.79 -13.85
CA GLY A 52 6.02 -3.19 -13.42
C GLY A 52 6.17 -4.13 -14.62
N TYR A 53 7.04 -5.12 -14.50
CA TYR A 53 7.29 -6.14 -15.53
C TYR A 53 7.58 -5.56 -16.93
N ASP A 54 8.19 -4.38 -16.99
CA ASP A 54 8.49 -3.62 -18.23
C ASP A 54 7.27 -3.27 -19.10
N ILE A 55 6.06 -3.46 -18.58
CA ILE A 55 4.81 -3.37 -19.37
C ILE A 55 3.77 -2.46 -18.71
N TYR A 56 3.60 -2.53 -17.39
CA TYR A 56 2.46 -1.92 -16.68
C TYR A 56 2.87 -0.68 -15.90
N ASP A 57 1.96 0.29 -15.80
CA ASP A 57 2.05 1.32 -14.77
C ASP A 57 1.62 0.68 -13.43
N GLU A 58 2.59 0.13 -12.70
CA GLU A 58 2.37 -0.42 -11.38
C GLU A 58 2.21 0.70 -10.38
N GLY A 59 1.17 0.61 -9.56
CA GLY A 59 0.85 1.65 -8.59
C GLY A 59 -0.17 1.18 -7.58
N GLU A 60 -0.60 2.11 -6.76
CA GLU A 60 -1.46 1.88 -5.63
C GLU A 60 -2.77 2.67 -5.76
N ALA A 61 -3.84 2.15 -5.17
CA ALA A 61 -5.12 2.82 -5.15
C ALA A 61 -5.80 2.68 -3.80
N VAL A 62 -6.56 3.71 -3.42
CA VAL A 62 -7.44 3.69 -2.25
C VAL A 62 -8.87 3.92 -2.72
N PHE A 63 -9.79 3.12 -2.20
CA PHE A 63 -11.23 3.31 -2.35
C PHE A 63 -11.84 3.57 -0.98
N SER A 64 -12.66 4.63 -0.88
CA SER A 64 -13.33 5.04 0.35
C SER A 64 -14.81 5.29 0.11
N ARG A 65 -15.65 4.92 1.08
CA ARG A 65 -17.06 5.32 1.09
C ARG A 65 -17.27 6.76 1.51
N ALA A 66 -16.35 7.29 2.32
CA ALA A 66 -16.33 8.70 2.68
C ALA A 66 -15.57 9.51 1.61
N PRO A 67 -15.96 10.77 1.36
CA PRO A 67 -15.23 11.64 0.45
C PRO A 67 -13.75 11.74 0.80
N ILE A 68 -12.89 11.66 -0.20
CA ILE A 68 -11.46 11.97 -0.06
C ILE A 68 -11.32 13.50 -0.08
N THR A 69 -10.74 14.05 0.98
CA THR A 69 -10.57 15.50 1.15
C THR A 69 -9.14 15.97 0.91
N ALA A 70 -8.17 15.06 0.99
CA ALA A 70 -6.77 15.33 0.70
C ALA A 70 -6.07 14.04 0.22
N ALA A 71 -5.00 14.20 -0.54
CA ALA A 71 -4.12 13.11 -0.92
C ALA A 71 -2.65 13.56 -0.87
N GLU A 72 -1.76 12.60 -0.63
CA GLU A 72 -0.31 12.79 -0.60
C GLU A 72 0.39 11.72 -1.44
N ASN A 73 1.46 12.15 -2.11
CA ASN A 73 2.35 11.30 -2.90
C ASN A 73 3.73 11.34 -2.23
N LEU A 74 4.13 10.27 -1.60
CA LEU A 74 5.41 10.16 -0.92
C LEU A 74 6.33 9.22 -1.70
N LEU A 75 7.54 9.68 -2.01
CA LEU A 75 8.61 8.82 -2.49
C LEU A 75 9.29 8.18 -1.27
N LEU A 76 9.25 6.87 -1.18
CA LEU A 76 9.88 6.12 -0.08
C LEU A 76 11.28 5.63 -0.42
N SER A 77 11.52 5.26 -1.68
CA SER A 77 12.82 4.82 -2.16
C SER A 77 13.78 5.99 -2.37
N LYS A 78 15.08 5.71 -2.34
CA LYS A 78 16.12 6.68 -2.73
C LYS A 78 16.01 7.00 -4.22
N THR A 79 15.78 5.97 -5.04
CA THR A 79 15.54 6.16 -6.47
C THR A 79 14.16 6.75 -6.72
N ASN A 80 14.09 7.65 -7.72
CA ASN A 80 12.86 8.23 -8.24
C ASN A 80 12.68 7.91 -9.74
N ASP A 81 13.45 6.97 -10.24
CA ASP A 81 13.37 6.54 -11.63
C ASP A 81 12.15 5.63 -11.81
N TYR A 82 11.20 6.09 -12.62
CA TYR A 82 9.96 5.37 -12.89
C TYR A 82 10.18 4.02 -13.60
N SER A 83 11.29 3.87 -14.30
CA SER A 83 11.69 2.60 -14.94
C SER A 83 12.36 1.62 -13.97
N ASN A 84 12.80 2.07 -12.79
CA ASN A 84 13.46 1.23 -11.83
C ASN A 84 12.44 0.44 -11.00
N TRP A 85 12.51 -0.88 -11.05
CA TRP A 85 11.60 -1.77 -10.33
C TRP A 85 11.68 -1.66 -8.79
N LYS A 86 12.76 -1.08 -8.25
CA LYS A 86 12.94 -0.79 -6.81
C LYS A 86 12.28 0.51 -6.37
N THR A 87 11.78 1.33 -7.29
CA THR A 87 11.08 2.56 -6.91
C THR A 87 9.84 2.24 -6.08
N ARG A 88 9.72 2.89 -4.93
CA ARG A 88 8.61 2.77 -4.00
C ARG A 88 7.99 4.12 -3.72
N ARG A 89 6.68 4.16 -3.87
CA ARG A 89 5.86 5.31 -3.51
C ARG A 89 4.72 4.86 -2.62
N THR A 90 4.15 5.78 -1.91
CA THR A 90 2.96 5.55 -1.10
C THR A 90 1.92 6.63 -1.40
N LEU A 91 0.69 6.19 -1.54
CA LEU A 91 -0.48 7.05 -1.67
C LEU A 91 -1.10 7.21 -0.29
N GLY A 92 -1.07 8.43 0.26
CA GLY A 92 -1.84 8.78 1.43
C GLY A 92 -3.14 9.46 1.01
N VAL A 93 -4.25 9.11 1.62
CA VAL A 93 -5.53 9.81 1.45
C VAL A 93 -6.16 10.12 2.79
N CYS A 94 -6.79 11.29 2.90
CA CYS A 94 -7.62 11.65 4.02
C CYS A 94 -9.09 11.44 3.65
N ALA A 95 -9.79 10.60 4.41
CA ALA A 95 -11.21 10.38 4.25
C ALA A 95 -11.88 10.46 5.63
N GLY A 96 -12.77 11.42 5.79
CA GLY A 96 -13.16 11.90 7.12
C GLY A 96 -11.95 12.56 7.80
N ASP A 97 -11.72 12.24 9.07
CA ASP A 97 -10.58 12.76 9.84
C ASP A 97 -9.45 11.72 9.97
N VAL A 98 -9.44 10.71 9.10
CA VAL A 98 -8.50 9.58 9.17
C VAL A 98 -7.66 9.55 7.90
N TRP A 99 -6.35 9.36 8.07
CA TRP A 99 -5.43 9.13 6.98
C TRP A 99 -5.20 7.64 6.75
N TYR A 100 -5.22 7.24 5.50
CA TYR A 100 -4.96 5.89 5.03
C TYR A 100 -3.81 5.95 4.03
N TYR A 101 -2.72 5.24 4.33
CA TYR A 101 -1.59 5.13 3.43
C TYR A 101 -1.52 3.70 2.89
N THR A 102 -1.51 3.57 1.57
CA THR A 102 -1.14 2.31 0.93
C THR A 102 0.35 2.07 1.11
N VAL A 103 0.78 0.83 1.19
CA VAL A 103 2.18 0.51 1.41
C VAL A 103 2.60 -0.66 0.52
N HIS A 104 3.69 -0.45 -0.22
CA HIS A 104 4.43 -1.52 -0.87
C HIS A 104 5.92 -1.23 -0.66
N MET A 105 6.48 -1.73 0.42
CA MET A 105 7.86 -1.45 0.81
C MET A 105 8.86 -2.37 0.09
N GLY A 106 10.13 -2.01 0.12
CA GLY A 106 11.22 -2.88 -0.28
C GLY A 106 11.50 -3.96 0.76
N TRP A 107 12.34 -4.93 0.42
CA TRP A 107 12.71 -6.01 1.33
C TRP A 107 13.66 -5.53 2.43
N TRP A 108 13.56 -6.18 3.58
CA TRP A 108 14.39 -5.84 4.73
C TRP A 108 15.88 -5.86 4.43
N LYS A 109 16.35 -6.83 3.66
CA LYS A 109 17.77 -7.06 3.35
C LYS A 109 18.26 -6.34 2.09
N ASP A 110 17.47 -5.45 1.50
CA ASP A 110 17.92 -4.68 0.33
C ASP A 110 18.86 -3.55 0.76
N GLU A 111 20.13 -3.65 0.36
CA GLU A 111 21.17 -2.67 0.72
C GLU A 111 21.09 -1.40 -0.11
N GLU A 112 20.56 -1.46 -1.34
CA GLU A 112 20.43 -0.31 -2.23
C GLU A 112 19.27 0.58 -1.80
N GLU A 113 18.12 -0.05 -1.47
CA GLU A 113 16.87 0.58 -1.05
C GLU A 113 16.45 0.10 0.34
N PRO A 114 17.18 0.48 1.40
CA PRO A 114 16.96 -0.08 2.73
C PRO A 114 15.56 0.15 3.27
N PHE A 115 14.91 -0.89 3.74
CA PHE A 115 13.61 -0.83 4.39
C PHE A 115 13.54 0.25 5.50
N ALA A 116 14.57 0.32 6.33
CA ALA A 116 14.61 1.26 7.44
C ALA A 116 14.51 2.73 6.99
N ALA A 117 15.16 3.09 5.87
CA ALA A 117 15.08 4.43 5.31
C ALA A 117 13.68 4.74 4.74
N GLN A 118 13.07 3.75 4.07
CA GLN A 118 11.69 3.87 3.57
C GLN A 118 10.71 4.03 4.74
N TRP A 119 10.90 3.25 5.81
CA TRP A 119 10.10 3.35 7.03
C TRP A 119 10.26 4.72 7.71
N GLU A 120 11.46 5.24 7.81
CA GLU A 120 11.71 6.57 8.38
C GLU A 120 10.91 7.65 7.64
N THR A 121 10.97 7.65 6.30
CA THR A 121 10.21 8.58 5.47
C THR A 121 8.71 8.46 5.69
N LEU A 122 8.18 7.24 5.66
CA LEU A 122 6.74 6.98 5.84
C LEU A 122 6.30 7.35 7.26
N SER A 123 7.02 6.90 8.27
CA SER A 123 6.65 7.13 9.67
C SER A 123 6.70 8.61 10.06
N GLN A 124 7.63 9.39 9.50
CA GLN A 124 7.70 10.83 9.71
C GLN A 124 6.46 11.53 9.12
N ALA A 125 6.11 11.24 7.87
CA ALA A 125 4.95 11.83 7.21
C ALA A 125 3.64 11.43 7.90
N ALA A 126 3.49 10.15 8.22
CA ALA A 126 2.31 9.61 8.90
C ALA A 126 2.21 10.10 10.35
N GLY A 127 3.33 10.20 11.06
CA GLY A 127 3.38 10.66 12.46
C GLY A 127 2.93 12.12 12.66
N ALA A 128 2.97 12.93 11.61
CA ALA A 128 2.44 14.30 11.63
C ALA A 128 0.90 14.35 11.62
N LYS A 129 0.22 13.23 11.40
CA LYS A 129 -1.25 13.14 11.30
C LYS A 129 -1.85 12.64 12.62
N GLN A 130 -3.11 12.96 12.83
CA GLN A 130 -3.78 12.65 14.09
C GLN A 130 -4.16 11.17 14.22
N THR A 131 -4.75 10.57 13.18
CA THR A 131 -5.15 9.17 13.14
C THR A 131 -4.78 8.59 11.78
N VAL A 132 -4.02 7.52 11.78
CA VAL A 132 -3.46 6.92 10.57
C VAL A 132 -3.61 5.42 10.57
N PHE A 133 -3.94 4.89 9.38
CA PHE A 133 -3.78 3.48 9.05
C PHE A 133 -2.78 3.34 7.90
N LEU A 134 -1.88 2.37 8.02
CA LEU A 134 -0.97 1.93 6.96
C LEU A 134 -1.42 0.55 6.50
N LEU A 135 -1.60 0.34 5.20
CA LEU A 135 -2.20 -0.88 4.66
C LEU A 135 -1.42 -1.34 3.43
N GLY A 136 -1.05 -2.60 3.39
CA GLY A 136 -0.48 -3.22 2.20
C GLY A 136 0.67 -4.17 2.45
N ASP A 137 1.50 -4.35 1.42
CA ASP A 137 2.66 -5.24 1.44
C ASP A 137 3.87 -4.54 2.06
N PHE A 138 4.25 -4.97 3.25
CA PHE A 138 5.43 -4.48 3.93
C PHE A 138 6.71 -5.23 3.56
N ASN A 139 6.63 -6.30 2.78
CA ASN A 139 7.77 -7.15 2.42
C ASN A 139 8.65 -7.53 3.64
N SER A 140 8.04 -7.57 4.82
CA SER A 140 8.66 -7.94 6.07
C SER A 140 7.73 -8.88 6.84
N GLU A 141 8.24 -10.08 7.10
CA GLU A 141 7.45 -11.13 7.73
C GLU A 141 7.11 -10.78 9.18
N ALA A 142 5.85 -10.90 9.55
CA ALA A 142 5.38 -10.59 10.90
C ALA A 142 5.94 -11.53 11.98
N ASP A 143 6.39 -12.72 11.58
CA ASP A 143 6.92 -13.73 12.51
C ASP A 143 8.46 -13.72 12.64
N VAL A 144 9.16 -12.97 11.77
CA VAL A 144 10.63 -12.82 11.85
C VAL A 144 10.99 -11.69 12.79
N ARG A 145 11.78 -12.02 13.81
CA ARG A 145 12.21 -11.05 14.83
C ARG A 145 13.47 -10.27 14.41
N GLY A 146 13.56 -9.02 14.88
CA GLY A 146 14.70 -8.14 14.61
C GLY A 146 14.68 -7.47 13.23
N GLU A 147 13.68 -7.72 12.41
CA GLU A 147 13.50 -7.12 11.08
C GLU A 147 12.43 -6.01 11.06
N GLY A 148 11.88 -5.70 9.89
CA GLY A 148 10.99 -4.57 9.66
C GLY A 148 9.74 -4.59 10.53
N TYR A 149 9.13 -5.74 10.76
CA TYR A 149 7.98 -5.85 11.66
C TYR A 149 8.30 -5.34 13.08
N ASP A 150 9.43 -5.75 13.63
CA ASP A 150 9.86 -5.29 14.95
C ASP A 150 10.26 -3.81 14.96
N LEU A 151 10.81 -3.30 13.85
CA LEU A 151 11.09 -1.87 13.70
C LEU A 151 9.81 -1.04 13.78
N ILE A 152 8.76 -1.44 13.07
CA ILE A 152 7.45 -0.78 13.09
C ILE A 152 6.84 -0.80 14.49
N LEU A 153 6.85 -1.95 15.16
CA LEU A 153 6.37 -2.08 16.55
C LEU A 153 7.11 -1.14 17.51
N ARG A 154 8.45 -1.10 17.42
CA ARG A 154 9.28 -0.23 18.27
C ARG A 154 9.05 1.25 17.99
N SER A 155 8.55 1.60 16.82
CA SER A 155 8.16 2.97 16.47
C SER A 155 6.79 3.36 17.03
N GLY A 156 6.15 2.49 17.82
CA GLY A 156 4.88 2.79 18.51
C GLY A 156 3.62 2.45 17.72
N TRP A 157 3.74 1.86 16.53
CA TRP A 157 2.61 1.42 15.73
C TRP A 157 2.02 0.11 16.24
N GLN A 158 0.71 -0.07 16.04
CA GLN A 158 -0.03 -1.24 16.49
C GLN A 158 -0.51 -2.06 15.30
N ASP A 159 -0.18 -3.34 15.29
CA ASP A 159 -0.65 -4.29 14.30
C ASP A 159 -2.12 -4.65 14.57
N THR A 160 -3.01 -4.28 13.66
CA THR A 160 -4.45 -4.50 13.81
C THR A 160 -4.81 -5.98 13.87
N TYR A 161 -4.05 -6.86 13.21
CA TYR A 161 -4.22 -8.31 13.31
C TYR A 161 -4.06 -8.78 14.76
N ARG A 162 -3.05 -8.25 15.48
CA ARG A 162 -2.82 -8.60 16.89
C ARG A 162 -3.87 -8.03 17.83
N LEU A 163 -4.50 -6.91 17.47
CA LEU A 163 -5.58 -6.29 18.24
C LEU A 163 -6.93 -6.98 18.01
N ALA A 164 -7.09 -7.74 16.94
CA ALA A 164 -8.36 -8.36 16.58
C ALA A 164 -8.83 -9.38 17.61
N GLN A 165 -10.12 -9.30 17.95
CA GLN A 165 -10.78 -10.26 18.87
C GLN A 165 -10.95 -11.63 18.22
N GLN A 166 -11.17 -11.65 16.89
CA GLN A 166 -11.26 -12.86 16.08
C GLN A 166 -10.29 -12.74 14.90
N ARG A 167 -9.52 -13.78 14.67
CA ARG A 167 -8.54 -13.81 13.57
C ARG A 167 -8.36 -15.24 13.07
N ASP A 168 -8.01 -15.33 11.79
CA ASP A 168 -7.56 -16.58 11.17
C ASP A 168 -6.05 -16.81 11.41
N ASP A 169 -5.39 -17.58 10.54
CA ASP A 169 -3.94 -17.82 10.63
C ASP A 169 -3.09 -16.62 10.16
N GLY A 170 -3.70 -15.63 9.49
CA GLY A 170 -3.10 -14.36 9.07
C GLY A 170 -2.13 -14.44 7.92
N TYR A 171 -1.91 -15.59 7.33
CA TYR A 171 -0.97 -15.71 6.22
C TYR A 171 -1.52 -15.10 4.94
N THR A 172 -0.72 -14.23 4.31
CA THR A 172 -1.06 -13.54 3.06
C THR A 172 -0.33 -14.11 1.86
N VAL A 173 0.81 -14.78 2.09
CA VAL A 173 1.50 -15.63 1.12
C VAL A 173 1.40 -17.07 1.58
N VAL A 174 0.74 -17.92 0.80
CA VAL A 174 0.46 -19.33 1.17
C VAL A 174 1.10 -20.34 0.21
N GLN A 175 1.78 -19.86 -0.82
CA GLN A 175 2.46 -20.67 -1.84
C GLN A 175 3.65 -19.91 -2.42
N ALA A 176 4.53 -20.60 -3.12
CA ALA A 176 5.61 -19.94 -3.85
C ALA A 176 5.05 -18.97 -4.89
N ILE A 177 5.54 -17.74 -4.89
CA ILE A 177 5.19 -16.71 -5.86
C ILE A 177 6.34 -16.45 -6.82
N ASP A 178 6.03 -15.88 -7.98
CA ASP A 178 7.04 -15.54 -8.98
C ASP A 178 8.09 -14.58 -8.38
N GLY A 179 9.35 -14.84 -8.67
CA GLY A 179 10.50 -14.12 -8.09
C GLY A 179 11.04 -14.71 -6.79
N TRP A 180 10.29 -15.58 -6.11
CA TRP A 180 10.72 -16.23 -4.86
C TRP A 180 10.81 -17.76 -4.97
N ARG A 181 10.53 -18.32 -6.16
CA ARG A 181 10.46 -19.79 -6.36
C ARG A 181 11.74 -20.53 -5.97
N ASP A 182 12.89 -19.88 -6.17
CA ASP A 182 14.20 -20.45 -5.89
C ASP A 182 14.71 -20.13 -4.48
N ALA A 183 13.93 -19.40 -3.67
CA ALA A 183 14.28 -19.13 -2.29
C ALA A 183 14.14 -20.42 -1.45
N PRO A 184 15.05 -20.67 -0.49
CA PRO A 184 14.99 -21.85 0.36
C PRO A 184 13.68 -22.02 1.14
N ASP A 185 12.99 -20.90 1.39
CA ASP A 185 11.74 -20.80 2.13
C ASP A 185 10.53 -20.47 1.25
N ALA A 186 10.63 -20.64 -0.08
CA ALA A 186 9.59 -20.29 -1.04
C ALA A 186 8.22 -20.96 -0.74
N ALA A 187 8.22 -22.14 -0.12
CA ALA A 187 7.01 -22.84 0.27
C ALA A 187 6.49 -22.45 1.67
N ALA A 188 7.21 -21.62 2.41
CA ALA A 188 6.78 -21.19 3.74
C ALA A 188 5.63 -20.19 3.63
N LYS A 189 4.65 -20.35 4.50
CA LYS A 189 3.58 -19.35 4.64
C LYS A 189 4.13 -18.10 5.31
N LYS A 190 3.75 -16.92 4.82
CA LYS A 190 4.24 -15.63 5.29
C LYS A 190 3.09 -14.64 5.48
N ARG A 191 3.19 -13.78 6.49
CA ARG A 191 2.31 -12.62 6.63
C ARG A 191 3.13 -11.35 6.39
N ILE A 192 3.08 -10.85 5.16
CA ILE A 192 3.77 -9.63 4.72
C ILE A 192 2.81 -8.50 4.40
N ASP A 193 1.56 -8.80 4.07
CA ASP A 193 0.50 -7.81 3.98
C ASP A 193 -0.06 -7.55 5.38
N GLN A 194 -0.06 -6.30 5.78
CA GLN A 194 -0.33 -5.90 7.16
C GLN A 194 -1.16 -4.63 7.20
N ILE A 195 -1.90 -4.45 8.29
CA ILE A 195 -2.60 -3.21 8.59
C ILE A 195 -2.11 -2.72 9.95
N TRP A 196 -1.56 -1.52 9.96
CA TRP A 196 -1.07 -0.85 11.15
C TRP A 196 -1.90 0.37 11.49
N CYS A 197 -2.05 0.69 12.76
CA CYS A 197 -2.68 1.91 13.21
C CYS A 197 -1.78 2.70 14.16
N SER A 198 -1.86 4.03 14.07
CA SER A 198 -1.08 4.95 14.92
C SER A 198 -1.62 5.08 16.34
N ARG A 199 -2.87 4.67 16.56
CA ARG A 199 -3.57 4.74 17.85
C ARG A 199 -4.30 3.45 18.13
N ALA A 200 -4.62 3.23 19.41
CA ALA A 200 -5.43 2.09 19.80
C ALA A 200 -6.77 2.07 19.03
N ALA A 201 -7.05 0.95 18.40
CA ALA A 201 -8.27 0.70 17.66
C ALA A 201 -8.98 -0.55 18.20
N ALA A 202 -10.30 -0.51 18.24
CA ALA A 202 -11.10 -1.70 18.54
C ALA A 202 -11.28 -2.51 17.26
N VAL A 203 -10.54 -3.60 17.12
CA VAL A 203 -10.59 -4.47 15.95
C VAL A 203 -11.45 -5.70 16.29
N LYS A 204 -12.57 -5.85 15.58
CA LYS A 204 -13.48 -7.01 15.81
C LYS A 204 -12.90 -8.27 15.18
N SER A 205 -12.47 -8.18 13.95
CA SER A 205 -11.92 -9.34 13.22
C SER A 205 -10.85 -8.91 12.23
N SER A 206 -9.90 -9.80 11.96
CA SER A 206 -8.93 -9.74 10.89
C SER A 206 -8.84 -11.10 10.21
N ARG A 207 -8.82 -11.09 8.90
CA ARG A 207 -8.79 -12.30 8.05
C ARG A 207 -7.97 -12.03 6.83
#